data_0c29e9ad6750c57ebee31b3fb084a8da
#
_entry.id   0c29e9ad6750c57ebee31b3fb084a8da
#
_cell.length_a   1.000
_cell.length_b   1.000
_cell.length_c   1.000
_cell.angle_alpha   90.00
_cell.angle_beta   90.00
_cell.angle_gamma   90.00
#
_symmetry.space_group_name_H-M   'P 1'
#
loop_
_entity.id
_entity.type
_entity.pdbx_description
1 polymer ?
#
loop_
_entity_poly.entity_id
_entity_poly.type
_entity_poly.pdbx_seq_one_letter_code
_entity_poly.pdbx_strand_id
1 'polypeptide(L)'
;MNGSTPSSSSSAPTRRLHALDNLRATMMWLGIVLHVSVLYMSRPSPLPWHDDQSSPLADLLVAVIHAFRMPLFFILAGFFVAALVQRHGLAGMVRNRLRRLGLPFALFWPPLFVGCALLGLMFLHRMAYGTWGVDRSLLPRGPNVPQGPATMHLWFLWMLLWLALLTPVAWTAVRALP
;
A
#
# COMPACT_ATOMS: atom_id res chain seq x y z
N MET A 1 27.71 -51.40 28.77
CA MET A 1 26.82 -51.16 27.63
C MET A 1 25.92 -50.00 28.02
N ASN A 2 26.37 -48.77 27.70
CA ASN A 2 25.57 -47.57 27.93
C ASN A 2 24.99 -47.11 26.60
N GLY A 3 23.68 -47.36 26.45
CA GLY A 3 22.93 -46.85 25.32
C GLY A 3 22.48 -45.39 25.57
N SER A 4 23.19 -44.44 25.01
CA SER A 4 22.79 -43.04 24.95
C SER A 4 21.78 -42.87 23.81
N THR A 5 20.52 -42.74 24.16
CA THR A 5 19.47 -42.33 23.21
C THR A 5 19.70 -40.88 22.78
N PRO A 6 19.74 -40.57 21.48
CA PRO A 6 19.78 -39.19 21.02
C PRO A 6 18.41 -38.54 21.28
N SER A 7 18.40 -37.47 22.10
CA SER A 7 17.28 -36.60 22.29
C SER A 7 16.98 -35.86 20.97
N SER A 8 15.97 -36.28 20.25
CA SER A 8 15.42 -35.54 19.11
C SER A 8 14.80 -34.24 19.61
N SER A 9 15.53 -33.13 19.48
CA SER A 9 14.98 -31.79 19.64
C SER A 9 13.98 -31.55 18.52
N SER A 10 12.73 -31.86 18.79
CA SER A 10 11.61 -31.51 17.92
C SER A 10 11.47 -29.98 17.93
N SER A 11 12.04 -29.33 16.93
CA SER A 11 11.74 -27.93 16.64
C SER A 11 10.25 -27.81 16.37
N ALA A 12 9.51 -27.23 17.32
CA ALA A 12 8.09 -26.95 17.17
C ALA A 12 7.87 -26.16 15.87
N PRO A 13 6.99 -26.63 14.95
CA PRO A 13 6.73 -25.91 13.72
C PRO A 13 6.21 -24.53 14.07
N THR A 14 6.84 -23.49 13.53
CA THR A 14 6.35 -22.12 13.63
C THR A 14 4.92 -22.10 13.10
N ARG A 15 3.94 -22.03 13.98
CA ARG A 15 2.51 -22.05 13.65
C ARG A 15 2.23 -20.86 12.75
N ARG A 16 2.16 -21.10 11.45
CA ARG A 16 1.77 -20.09 10.46
C ARG A 16 0.35 -19.66 10.79
N LEU A 17 0.15 -18.37 10.90
CA LEU A 17 -1.19 -17.81 11.13
C LEU A 17 -1.93 -17.72 9.79
N HIS A 18 -2.30 -18.89 9.24
CA HIS A 18 -2.98 -19.00 7.94
C HIS A 18 -4.21 -18.09 7.84
N ALA A 19 -4.91 -17.86 8.95
CA ALA A 19 -6.04 -16.94 8.99
C ALA A 19 -5.65 -15.50 8.61
N LEU A 20 -4.49 -15.01 9.08
CA LEU A 20 -4.01 -13.67 8.74
C LEU A 20 -3.51 -13.59 7.30
N ASP A 21 -2.91 -14.65 6.78
CA ASP A 21 -2.48 -14.70 5.38
C ASP A 21 -3.70 -14.74 4.44
N ASN A 22 -4.73 -15.52 4.77
CA ASN A 22 -6.00 -15.53 4.04
C ASN A 22 -6.71 -14.17 4.08
N LEU A 23 -6.73 -13.52 5.26
CA LEU A 23 -7.30 -12.18 5.39
C LEU A 23 -6.58 -11.17 4.50
N ARG A 24 -5.25 -11.22 4.43
CA ARG A 24 -4.46 -10.35 3.54
C ARG A 24 -4.79 -10.60 2.07
N ALA A 25 -4.86 -11.87 1.65
CA ALA A 25 -5.21 -12.26 0.30
C ALA A 25 -6.60 -11.74 -0.09
N THR A 26 -7.58 -11.90 0.81
CA THR A 26 -8.95 -11.38 0.60
C THR A 26 -8.94 -9.86 0.45
N MET A 27 -8.20 -9.14 1.30
CA MET A 27 -8.09 -7.68 1.20
C MET A 27 -7.42 -7.22 -0.11
N MET A 28 -6.45 -7.97 -0.61
CA MET A 28 -5.83 -7.70 -1.92
C MET A 28 -6.83 -7.92 -3.06
N TRP A 29 -7.62 -8.99 -3.02
CA TRP A 29 -8.68 -9.27 -3.98
C TRP A 29 -9.74 -8.16 -4.01
N LEU A 30 -10.23 -7.77 -2.83
CA LEU A 30 -11.16 -6.64 -2.71
C LEU A 30 -10.58 -5.33 -3.26
N GLY A 31 -9.25 -5.20 -3.25
CA GLY A 31 -8.58 -4.09 -3.91
C GLY A 31 -8.75 -4.07 -5.42
N ILE A 32 -8.66 -5.23 -6.06
CA ILE A 32 -8.87 -5.36 -7.50
C ILE A 32 -10.34 -5.04 -7.83
N VAL A 33 -11.27 -5.61 -7.06
CA VAL A 33 -12.71 -5.31 -7.23
C VAL A 33 -12.99 -3.82 -7.11
N LEU A 34 -12.42 -3.16 -6.09
CA LEU A 34 -12.56 -1.72 -5.89
C LEU A 34 -12.06 -0.93 -7.11
N HIS A 35 -10.86 -1.23 -7.60
CA HIS A 35 -10.28 -0.49 -8.73
C HIS A 35 -11.05 -0.69 -10.04
N VAL A 36 -11.61 -1.87 -10.25
CA VAL A 36 -12.53 -2.10 -11.38
C VAL A 36 -13.83 -1.33 -11.19
N SER A 37 -14.41 -1.34 -9.98
CA SER A 37 -15.67 -0.66 -9.70
C SER A 37 -15.57 0.87 -9.83
N VAL A 38 -14.38 1.46 -9.60
CA VAL A 38 -14.15 2.91 -9.77
C VAL A 38 -14.44 3.38 -11.21
N LEU A 39 -14.22 2.53 -12.21
CA LEU A 39 -14.50 2.87 -13.62
C LEU A 39 -16.00 3.04 -13.91
N TYR A 40 -16.87 2.41 -13.11
CA TYR A 40 -18.33 2.41 -13.27
C TYR A 40 -19.04 3.29 -12.24
N MET A 41 -18.33 4.17 -11.54
CA MET A 41 -18.94 5.08 -10.57
C MET A 41 -19.82 6.10 -11.25
N SER A 42 -20.98 6.39 -10.66
CA SER A 42 -21.90 7.46 -11.10
C SER A 42 -21.43 8.84 -10.62
N ARG A 43 -20.57 8.89 -9.60
CA ARG A 43 -19.99 10.12 -9.06
C ARG A 43 -18.69 10.48 -9.78
N PRO A 44 -18.31 11.77 -9.80
CA PRO A 44 -17.04 12.18 -10.39
C PRO A 44 -15.89 11.40 -9.77
N SER A 45 -15.17 10.66 -10.61
CA SER A 45 -13.96 9.92 -10.22
C SER A 45 -12.74 10.83 -10.34
N PRO A 46 -11.72 10.67 -9.49
CA PRO A 46 -10.44 11.35 -9.67
C PRO A 46 -9.67 10.84 -10.90
N LEU A 47 -10.14 9.77 -11.54
CA LEU A 47 -9.55 9.24 -12.77
C LEU A 47 -10.11 9.94 -13.99
N PRO A 48 -9.29 10.26 -14.99
CA PRO A 48 -9.72 10.94 -16.21
C PRO A 48 -10.52 10.03 -17.16
N TRP A 49 -10.55 8.73 -16.91
CA TRP A 49 -11.29 7.73 -17.67
C TRP A 49 -12.36 7.07 -16.81
N HIS A 50 -13.54 6.96 -17.34
CA HIS A 50 -14.68 6.24 -16.79
C HIS A 50 -15.44 5.59 -17.94
N ASP A 51 -16.22 4.58 -17.63
CA ASP A 51 -17.10 3.94 -18.59
C ASP A 51 -18.36 4.81 -18.83
N ASP A 52 -18.94 4.73 -20.02
CA ASP A 52 -20.21 5.39 -20.33
C ASP A 52 -21.38 4.79 -19.53
N GLN A 53 -21.22 3.55 -19.04
CA GLN A 53 -22.17 2.89 -18.17
C GLN A 53 -21.79 3.13 -16.70
N SER A 54 -22.63 3.86 -16.01
CA SER A 54 -22.48 4.09 -14.57
C SER A 54 -23.52 3.30 -13.77
N SER A 55 -23.15 2.89 -12.55
CA SER A 55 -24.03 2.14 -11.66
C SER A 55 -23.90 2.60 -10.20
N PRO A 56 -25.05 2.92 -9.54
CA PRO A 56 -25.05 3.20 -8.10
C PRO A 56 -24.52 2.05 -7.25
N LEU A 57 -24.60 0.81 -7.75
CA LEU A 57 -24.01 -0.35 -7.10
C LEU A 57 -22.49 -0.26 -7.04
N ALA A 58 -21.86 0.29 -8.10
CA ALA A 58 -20.40 0.52 -8.10
C ALA A 58 -20.02 1.55 -7.04
N ASP A 59 -20.79 2.65 -6.90
CA ASP A 59 -20.58 3.63 -5.83
C ASP A 59 -20.64 3.00 -4.44
N LEU A 60 -21.67 2.16 -4.20
CA LEU A 60 -21.83 1.45 -2.92
C LEU A 60 -20.67 0.48 -2.65
N LEU A 61 -20.28 -0.31 -3.65
CA LEU A 61 -19.17 -1.26 -3.52
C LEU A 61 -17.86 -0.55 -3.19
N VAL A 62 -17.55 0.53 -3.90
CA VAL A 62 -16.35 1.34 -3.65
C VAL A 62 -16.39 1.91 -2.24
N ALA A 63 -17.51 2.51 -1.81
CA ALA A 63 -17.64 3.08 -0.49
C ALA A 63 -17.48 2.04 0.62
N VAL A 64 -18.16 0.90 0.52
CA VAL A 64 -18.11 -0.18 1.51
C VAL A 64 -16.71 -0.78 1.59
N ILE A 65 -16.12 -1.17 0.46
CA ILE A 65 -14.78 -1.79 0.44
C ILE A 65 -13.75 -0.79 0.98
N HIS A 66 -13.82 0.47 0.61
CA HIS A 66 -12.86 1.49 1.06
C HIS A 66 -12.96 1.74 2.56
N ALA A 67 -14.19 1.79 3.10
CA ALA A 67 -14.42 2.09 4.51
C ALA A 67 -13.78 1.09 5.48
N PHE A 68 -13.79 -0.22 5.18
CA PHE A 68 -13.22 -1.22 6.10
C PHE A 68 -11.82 -1.70 5.70
N ARG A 69 -11.50 -1.72 4.40
CA ARG A 69 -10.23 -2.24 3.90
C ARG A 69 -9.03 -1.46 4.44
N MET A 70 -9.11 -0.13 4.44
CA MET A 70 -7.99 0.71 4.87
C MET A 70 -7.70 0.57 6.38
N PRO A 71 -8.69 0.73 7.30
CA PRO A 71 -8.47 0.47 8.72
C PRO A 71 -7.91 -0.92 9.00
N LEU A 72 -8.42 -1.94 8.31
CA LEU A 72 -7.98 -3.32 8.52
C LEU A 72 -6.51 -3.53 8.14
N PHE A 73 -6.05 -2.92 7.03
CA PHE A 73 -4.64 -2.97 6.68
C PHE A 73 -3.74 -2.30 7.73
N PHE A 74 -4.17 -1.18 8.31
CA PHE A 74 -3.40 -0.50 9.36
C PHE A 74 -3.37 -1.31 10.66
N ILE A 75 -4.48 -1.96 11.04
CA ILE A 75 -4.55 -2.85 12.20
C ILE A 75 -3.59 -4.03 12.01
N LEU A 76 -3.63 -4.69 10.85
CA LEU A 76 -2.71 -5.79 10.53
C LEU A 76 -1.25 -5.32 10.52
N ALA A 77 -0.96 -4.16 9.94
CA ALA A 77 0.38 -3.60 9.92
C ALA A 77 0.90 -3.34 11.34
N GLY A 78 0.07 -2.74 12.20
CA GLY A 78 0.37 -2.51 13.62
C GLY A 78 0.63 -3.81 14.38
N PHE A 79 -0.21 -4.81 14.19
CA PHE A 79 -0.03 -6.15 14.78
C PHE A 79 1.33 -6.75 14.39
N PHE A 80 1.70 -6.72 13.10
CA PHE A 80 2.99 -7.25 12.65
C PHE A 80 4.18 -6.42 13.11
N VAL A 81 4.02 -5.10 13.27
CA VAL A 81 5.06 -4.24 13.85
C VAL A 81 5.27 -4.62 15.31
N ALA A 82 4.21 -4.75 16.11
CA ALA A 82 4.30 -5.14 17.51
C ALA A 82 4.94 -6.54 17.68
N ALA A 83 4.52 -7.52 16.88
CA ALA A 83 5.13 -8.86 16.89
C ALA A 83 6.63 -8.84 16.52
N LEU A 84 7.02 -7.95 15.61
CA LEU A 84 8.41 -7.82 15.18
C LEU A 84 9.26 -7.13 16.24
N VAL A 85 8.72 -6.13 16.94
CA VAL A 85 9.39 -5.47 18.09
C VAL A 85 9.62 -6.47 19.22
N GLN A 86 8.63 -7.31 19.52
CA GLN A 86 8.77 -8.34 20.56
C GLN A 86 9.86 -9.36 20.23
N ARG A 87 10.04 -9.72 18.95
CA ARG A 87 11.00 -10.73 18.51
C ARG A 87 12.42 -10.21 18.31
N HIS A 88 12.57 -9.01 17.78
CA HIS A 88 13.86 -8.48 17.29
C HIS A 88 14.22 -7.11 17.89
N GLY A 89 13.41 -6.59 18.79
CA GLY A 89 13.55 -5.24 19.34
C GLY A 89 13.24 -4.14 18.31
N LEU A 90 13.31 -2.88 18.76
CA LEU A 90 12.99 -1.72 17.91
C LEU A 90 13.94 -1.58 16.71
N ALA A 91 15.25 -1.71 16.93
CA ALA A 91 16.25 -1.59 15.87
C ALA A 91 16.09 -2.69 14.80
N GLY A 92 15.83 -3.93 15.23
CA GLY A 92 15.57 -5.05 14.34
C GLY A 92 14.28 -4.86 13.52
N MET A 93 13.25 -4.31 14.13
CA MET A 93 11.98 -3.97 13.47
C MET A 93 12.21 -2.90 12.40
N VAL A 94 12.85 -1.77 12.72
CA VAL A 94 13.14 -0.69 11.77
C VAL A 94 13.96 -1.20 10.59
N ARG A 95 15.04 -1.94 10.85
CA ARG A 95 15.88 -2.53 9.79
C ARG A 95 15.08 -3.46 8.87
N ASN A 96 14.22 -4.29 9.45
CA ASN A 96 13.35 -5.20 8.67
C ASN A 96 12.38 -4.43 7.79
N ARG A 97 11.75 -3.36 8.34
CA ARG A 97 10.79 -2.52 7.60
C ARG A 97 11.47 -1.73 6.49
N LEU A 98 12.63 -1.13 6.75
CA LEU A 98 13.41 -0.46 5.71
C LEU A 98 13.76 -1.40 4.55
N ARG A 99 14.17 -2.63 4.86
CA ARG A 99 14.48 -3.61 3.81
C ARG A 99 13.24 -4.08 3.04
N ARG A 100 12.10 -4.26 3.72
CA ARG A 100 10.89 -4.84 3.10
C ARG A 100 9.93 -3.82 2.51
N LEU A 101 9.97 -2.58 2.95
CA LEU A 101 9.10 -1.49 2.47
C LEU A 101 9.92 -0.38 1.81
N GLY A 102 10.97 0.10 2.47
CA GLY A 102 11.78 1.22 1.99
C GLY A 102 12.55 0.89 0.72
N LEU A 103 13.24 -0.25 0.69
CA LEU A 103 14.01 -0.67 -0.50
C LEU A 103 13.13 -0.90 -1.73
N PRO A 104 12.02 -1.67 -1.68
CA PRO A 104 11.11 -1.78 -2.81
C PRO A 104 10.50 -0.44 -3.21
N PHE A 105 10.13 0.41 -2.24
CA PHE A 105 9.62 1.73 -2.54
C PHE A 105 10.64 2.56 -3.32
N ALA A 106 11.89 2.65 -2.85
CA ALA A 106 12.95 3.41 -3.50
C ALA A 106 13.29 2.86 -4.90
N LEU A 107 13.19 1.55 -5.10
CA LEU A 107 13.50 0.92 -6.40
C LEU A 107 12.36 1.08 -7.41
N PHE A 108 11.11 0.90 -6.98
CA PHE A 108 9.97 0.87 -7.90
C PHE A 108 9.29 2.23 -8.09
N TRP A 109 9.37 3.12 -7.10
CA TRP A 109 8.70 4.41 -7.20
C TRP A 109 9.22 5.28 -8.36
N PRO A 110 10.55 5.46 -8.60
CA PRO A 110 11.02 6.30 -9.69
C PRO A 110 10.57 5.84 -11.08
N PRO A 111 10.76 4.55 -11.47
CA PRO A 111 10.32 4.09 -12.78
C PRO A 111 8.79 4.11 -12.93
N LEU A 112 8.03 3.81 -11.88
CA LEU A 112 6.57 3.91 -11.92
C LEU A 112 6.12 5.37 -12.06
N PHE A 113 6.74 6.30 -11.33
CA PHE A 113 6.43 7.72 -11.44
C PHE A 113 6.67 8.23 -12.86
N VAL A 114 7.85 7.96 -13.42
CA VAL A 114 8.19 8.37 -14.79
C VAL A 114 7.26 7.71 -15.81
N GLY A 115 7.02 6.41 -15.68
CA GLY A 115 6.12 5.67 -16.58
C GLY A 115 4.70 6.22 -16.55
N CYS A 116 4.12 6.42 -15.37
CA CYS A 116 2.77 6.99 -15.24
C CYS A 116 2.70 8.44 -15.72
N ALA A 117 3.73 9.25 -15.49
CA ALA A 117 3.78 10.63 -15.98
C ALA A 117 3.84 10.67 -17.52
N LEU A 118 4.66 9.83 -18.14
CA LEU A 118 4.74 9.73 -19.60
C LEU A 118 3.43 9.23 -20.21
N LEU A 119 2.86 8.15 -19.68
CA LEU A 119 1.56 7.62 -20.14
C LEU A 119 0.44 8.64 -19.98
N GLY A 120 0.40 9.35 -18.84
CA GLY A 120 -0.56 10.42 -18.60
C GLY A 120 -0.44 11.55 -19.63
N LEU A 121 0.79 12.00 -19.92
CA LEU A 121 1.04 13.02 -20.96
C LEU A 121 0.63 12.54 -22.35
N MET A 122 0.98 11.31 -22.72
CA MET A 122 0.58 10.70 -23.98
C MET A 122 -0.95 10.61 -24.11
N PHE A 123 -1.62 10.23 -23.03
CA PHE A 123 -3.07 10.17 -22.98
C PHE A 123 -3.70 11.57 -23.16
N LEU A 124 -3.24 12.57 -22.41
CA LEU A 124 -3.71 13.95 -22.57
C LEU A 124 -3.49 14.50 -23.98
N HIS A 125 -2.33 14.20 -24.58
CA HIS A 125 -2.05 14.58 -25.97
C HIS A 125 -3.00 13.89 -26.95
N ARG A 126 -3.28 12.60 -26.74
CA ARG A 126 -4.24 11.84 -27.56
C ARG A 126 -5.65 12.43 -27.48
N MET A 127 -6.06 12.81 -26.26
CA MET A 127 -7.38 13.44 -26.05
C MET A 127 -7.49 14.83 -26.68
N ALA A 128 -6.41 15.62 -26.65
CA ALA A 128 -6.40 16.98 -27.17
C ALA A 128 -6.27 17.04 -28.70
N TYR A 129 -5.44 16.19 -29.29
CA TYR A 129 -5.03 16.29 -30.70
C TYR A 129 -5.35 15.07 -31.56
N GLY A 130 -5.89 14.00 -30.97
CA GLY A 130 -6.20 12.77 -31.68
C GLY A 130 -4.96 11.90 -32.05
N THR A 131 -3.74 12.38 -31.78
CA THR A 131 -2.47 11.72 -32.13
C THR A 131 -1.67 11.39 -30.86
N TRP A 132 -0.76 10.42 -30.96
CA TRP A 132 0.14 10.11 -29.88
C TRP A 132 1.32 11.09 -29.84
N GLY A 133 1.55 11.69 -28.69
CA GLY A 133 2.66 12.65 -28.50
C GLY A 133 2.84 12.97 -27.02
N VAL A 134 3.85 13.79 -26.72
CA VAL A 134 4.14 14.25 -25.37
C VAL A 134 4.22 15.78 -25.39
N ASP A 135 3.26 16.43 -24.76
CA ASP A 135 3.23 17.89 -24.63
C ASP A 135 3.03 18.27 -23.15
N ARG A 136 4.07 18.88 -22.59
CA ARG A 136 4.04 19.35 -21.21
C ARG A 136 3.13 20.57 -20.99
N SER A 137 2.72 21.24 -22.05
CA SER A 137 1.80 22.38 -21.96
C SER A 137 0.39 21.95 -21.51
N LEU A 138 0.04 20.67 -21.75
CA LEU A 138 -1.24 20.07 -21.38
C LEU A 138 -1.33 19.71 -19.88
N LEU A 139 -0.23 19.79 -19.15
CA LEU A 139 -0.28 19.55 -17.70
C LEU A 139 -1.14 20.61 -17.01
N PRO A 140 -2.05 20.19 -16.12
CA PRO A 140 -2.82 21.13 -15.33
C PRO A 140 -1.89 22.08 -14.58
N ARG A 141 -2.16 23.37 -14.67
CA ARG A 141 -1.44 24.43 -13.97
C ARG A 141 -2.42 25.23 -13.13
N GLY A 142 -2.05 25.52 -11.90
CA GLY A 142 -2.89 26.32 -11.01
C GLY A 142 -2.49 26.16 -9.54
N PRO A 143 -2.97 27.03 -8.66
CA PRO A 143 -2.63 27.01 -7.25
C PRO A 143 -3.16 25.76 -6.52
N ASN A 144 -4.20 25.13 -7.04
CA ASN A 144 -4.83 23.94 -6.47
C ASN A 144 -4.29 22.61 -7.05
N VAL A 145 -3.34 22.67 -8.00
CA VAL A 145 -2.71 21.47 -8.55
C VAL A 145 -1.56 21.06 -7.63
N PRO A 146 -1.53 19.83 -7.11
CA PRO A 146 -0.43 19.37 -6.28
C PRO A 146 0.91 19.53 -7.01
N GLN A 147 1.78 20.36 -6.46
CA GLN A 147 3.12 20.58 -7.01
C GLN A 147 4.07 19.58 -6.36
N GLY A 148 4.61 18.67 -7.13
CA GLY A 148 5.61 17.73 -6.66
C GLY A 148 5.34 16.27 -7.02
N PRO A 149 6.28 15.39 -6.69
CA PRO A 149 6.18 13.99 -7.00
C PRO A 149 5.10 13.32 -6.14
N ALA A 150 4.05 12.82 -6.80
CA ALA A 150 3.01 12.05 -6.15
C ALA A 150 3.48 10.61 -5.87
N THR A 151 3.11 10.05 -4.75
CA THR A 151 3.41 8.64 -4.41
C THR A 151 2.56 7.66 -5.21
N MET A 152 1.56 8.17 -5.94
CA MET A 152 0.63 7.42 -6.79
C MET A 152 0.10 6.15 -6.10
N HIS A 153 0.23 4.99 -6.73
CA HIS A 153 -0.23 3.71 -6.19
C HIS A 153 0.59 3.22 -4.98
N LEU A 154 1.77 3.80 -4.73
CA LEU A 154 2.66 3.43 -3.63
C LEU A 154 2.43 4.25 -2.34
N TRP A 155 1.42 5.14 -2.31
CA TRP A 155 1.12 5.96 -1.14
C TRP A 155 0.92 5.13 0.14
N PHE A 156 0.36 3.94 0.01
CA PHE A 156 0.14 3.05 1.14
C PHE A 156 1.48 2.49 1.70
N LEU A 157 2.42 2.10 0.82
CA LEU A 157 3.77 1.72 1.25
C LEU A 157 4.48 2.87 1.97
N TRP A 158 4.33 4.08 1.45
CA TRP A 158 4.87 5.30 2.05
C TRP A 158 4.32 5.54 3.45
N MET A 159 3.00 5.45 3.62
CA MET A 159 2.36 5.55 4.94
C MET A 159 2.83 4.48 5.91
N LEU A 160 2.90 3.21 5.47
CA LEU A 160 3.39 2.11 6.30
C LEU A 160 4.86 2.30 6.72
N LEU A 161 5.68 2.86 5.83
CA LEU A 161 7.08 3.17 6.13
C LEU A 161 7.18 4.24 7.22
N TRP A 162 6.42 5.34 7.10
CA TRP A 162 6.38 6.38 8.12
C TRP A 162 5.88 5.87 9.47
N LEU A 163 4.79 5.11 9.48
CA LEU A 163 4.28 4.49 10.71
C LEU A 163 5.33 3.60 11.39
N ALA A 164 6.07 2.81 10.59
CA ALA A 164 7.14 1.98 11.13
C ALA A 164 8.31 2.81 11.67
N LEU A 165 8.70 3.89 11.02
CA LEU A 165 9.76 4.80 11.46
C LEU A 165 9.36 5.62 12.70
N LEU A 166 8.08 5.96 12.85
CA LEU A 166 7.57 6.66 14.02
C LEU A 166 7.34 5.74 15.23
N THR A 167 7.27 4.44 15.03
CA THR A 167 7.06 3.47 16.13
C THR A 167 8.08 3.60 17.27
N PRO A 168 9.42 3.74 17.05
CA PRO A 168 10.37 3.94 18.15
C PRO A 168 10.07 5.20 18.96
N VAL A 169 9.71 6.30 18.29
CA VAL A 169 9.37 7.56 18.96
C VAL A 169 8.11 7.41 19.82
N ALA A 170 7.07 6.81 19.26
CA ALA A 170 5.84 6.53 20.01
C ALA A 170 6.09 5.58 21.20
N TRP A 171 6.93 4.58 21.02
CA TRP A 171 7.29 3.63 22.07
C TRP A 171 8.03 4.30 23.24
N THR A 172 9.00 5.17 22.94
CA THR A 172 9.72 5.91 23.99
C THR A 172 8.81 6.91 24.68
N ALA A 173 7.94 7.60 23.94
CA ALA A 173 6.98 8.54 24.51
C ALA A 173 6.00 7.86 25.49
N VAL A 174 5.45 6.69 25.11
CA VAL A 174 4.53 5.91 25.98
C VAL A 174 5.23 5.44 27.25
N ARG A 175 6.51 5.04 27.16
CA ARG A 175 7.28 4.60 28.35
C ARG A 175 7.72 5.75 29.27
N ALA A 176 7.73 6.97 28.77
CA ALA A 176 8.05 8.17 29.56
C ALA A 176 6.83 8.74 30.29
N LEU A 177 5.62 8.24 29.98
CA LEU A 177 4.41 8.62 30.71
C LEU A 177 4.40 7.89 32.07
N PRO A 178 4.11 8.60 33.19
CA PRO A 178 4.05 8.03 34.54
C PRO A 178 2.91 7.04 34.72
#